data_c823d91871fa4a9e05bb42aab069bba9
#
_entry.id   c823d91871fa4a9e05bb42aab069bba9
#
_cell.length_a   1.000
_cell.length_b   1.000
_cell.length_c   1.000
_cell.angle_alpha   90.00
_cell.angle_beta   90.00
_cell.angle_gamma   90.00
#
_symmetry.space_group_name_H-M   'P 1'
#
loop_
_entity.id
_entity.type
_entity.pdbx_description
1 polymer ?
#
loop_
_entity_poly.entity_id
_entity_poly.type
_entity_poly.pdbx_seq_one_letter_code
_entity_poly.pdbx_strand_id
1 'polypeptide(L)'
;MVLAFLTTGKSTFPGKQRQRDDKMINRRDMFKAGIAAGAIGLAPRLASAQATFAPVPKGWRTFVLTARVEPENGAHRAWIPLPTFEAADWQRPGNVTWTGNARVAERVRDPKYGAEMLRVEWAADQQSPVIEVTTQVQTQNRSVVPGQGSAPALSDAERKFNLAPTDLLPTDGLVKLTADEIVRGKKDDLAKARAIYEWVVDNTFRNAKTLGCGVGDIASMIKSGNLNGKCADLNALYVGLARSAGLPARDVYGIRVVPSEFGFKALGAGSEVVSKAQHCRAEVWLTGSGWTPVDPADVRKVVLEEPPANLAMSDPKVLATRKALFGAWEGNWVAFNVAHDVKLPGSNEPAIGFLMYPQAENKAGFLDSLDPDKFKYKITARELSA
;
A
#
# COMPACT_ATOMS: atom_id res chain seq x y z
N MET A 1 -3.68 38.28 -41.24
CA MET A 1 -4.98 38.66 -41.87
C MET A 1 -6.01 38.35 -40.79
N VAL A 2 -6.30 39.31 -39.88
CA VAL A 2 -7.49 40.14 -39.84
C VAL A 2 -8.75 39.26 -39.49
N LEU A 3 -9.55 39.44 -38.42
CA LEU A 3 -9.97 40.62 -37.63
C LEU A 3 -10.67 40.14 -36.33
N ALA A 4 -10.59 40.96 -35.32
CA ALA A 4 -11.35 40.93 -34.07
C ALA A 4 -12.85 41.30 -34.26
N PHE A 5 -13.73 40.86 -33.34
CA PHE A 5 -14.91 41.62 -32.97
C PHE A 5 -15.22 41.48 -31.46
N LEU A 6 -15.18 42.62 -30.81
CA LEU A 6 -15.73 42.94 -29.50
C LEU A 6 -17.24 43.18 -29.62
N THR A 7 -18.05 42.69 -28.67
CA THR A 7 -19.31 43.35 -28.32
C THR A 7 -19.55 43.29 -26.80
N THR A 8 -19.67 44.46 -26.24
CA THR A 8 -20.05 44.80 -24.86
C THR A 8 -21.57 44.67 -24.70
N GLY A 9 -22.01 44.03 -23.63
CA GLY A 9 -23.40 44.02 -23.20
C GLY A 9 -23.50 44.37 -21.71
N LYS A 10 -23.89 45.62 -21.39
CA LYS A 10 -24.28 46.06 -20.04
C LYS A 10 -25.69 45.53 -19.75
N SER A 11 -25.90 44.91 -18.58
CA SER A 11 -27.22 44.65 -18.02
C SER A 11 -27.30 45.30 -16.66
N THR A 12 -28.26 46.25 -16.57
CA THR A 12 -28.66 47.03 -15.40
C THR A 12 -29.66 46.22 -14.57
N PHE A 13 -29.46 46.13 -13.25
CA PHE A 13 -30.47 45.65 -12.29
C PHE A 13 -31.04 46.82 -11.51
N PRO A 14 -32.37 46.86 -11.24
CA PRO A 14 -33.01 47.91 -10.45
C PRO A 14 -32.95 47.55 -8.95
N GLY A 15 -32.61 48.57 -8.14
CA GLY A 15 -32.57 48.48 -6.70
C GLY A 15 -33.97 48.47 -6.08
N LYS A 16 -34.15 47.69 -5.02
CA LYS A 16 -35.26 47.83 -4.06
C LYS A 16 -34.71 48.33 -2.72
N GLN A 17 -35.07 49.56 -2.39
CA GLN A 17 -34.96 50.15 -1.07
C GLN A 17 -35.83 49.35 -0.07
N ARG A 18 -35.28 48.95 1.06
CA ARG A 18 -36.03 48.56 2.26
C ARG A 18 -35.85 49.62 3.33
N GLN A 19 -36.97 50.17 3.74
CA GLN A 19 -37.13 51.05 4.89
C GLN A 19 -36.69 50.35 6.19
N ARG A 20 -35.96 51.09 7.00
CA ARG A 20 -35.65 50.75 8.40
C ARG A 20 -36.75 51.31 9.27
N ASP A 21 -37.48 50.44 9.98
CA ASP A 21 -38.32 50.83 11.11
C ASP A 21 -37.49 50.71 12.40
N ASP A 22 -37.06 51.86 12.93
CA ASP A 22 -36.47 51.98 14.26
C ASP A 22 -37.60 51.91 15.30
N LYS A 23 -37.75 50.79 16.01
CA LYS A 23 -38.51 50.72 17.26
C LYS A 23 -37.59 50.87 18.46
N MET A 24 -37.60 52.03 19.08
CA MET A 24 -36.97 52.26 20.39
C MET A 24 -37.63 51.40 21.46
N ILE A 25 -36.80 50.61 22.13
CA ILE A 25 -37.19 49.81 23.30
C ILE A 25 -37.12 50.69 24.54
N ASN A 26 -38.26 50.80 25.20
CA ASN A 26 -38.45 51.65 26.36
C ASN A 26 -37.97 51.01 27.64
N ARG A 27 -37.21 51.72 28.48
CA ARG A 27 -36.50 51.32 29.69
C ARG A 27 -37.33 50.81 30.85
N ARG A 28 -38.62 50.52 30.69
CA ARG A 28 -39.55 50.18 31.81
C ARG A 28 -39.99 48.73 31.91
N ASP A 29 -39.53 47.83 31.01
CA ASP A 29 -39.92 46.40 31.03
C ASP A 29 -38.86 45.46 31.58
N MET A 30 -37.92 45.96 32.33
CA MET A 30 -36.81 45.17 32.94
C MET A 30 -37.05 44.94 34.44
N PHE A 31 -38.19 44.43 34.84
CA PHE A 31 -38.36 43.86 36.20
C PHE A 31 -39.64 43.02 36.24
N LYS A 32 -39.60 41.80 35.70
CA LYS A 32 -40.42 40.64 36.09
C LYS A 32 -40.04 39.43 35.20
N ALA A 33 -38.92 38.80 35.50
CA ALA A 33 -38.69 37.42 35.05
C ALA A 33 -38.01 36.68 36.20
N GLY A 34 -38.76 35.77 36.79
CA GLY A 34 -38.35 34.95 37.92
C GLY A 34 -37.16 34.06 37.60
N ILE A 35 -36.40 33.85 38.65
CA ILE A 35 -35.28 32.90 38.70
C ILE A 35 -35.84 31.49 38.48
N ALA A 36 -35.75 30.99 37.26
CA ALA A 36 -35.76 29.54 36.99
C ALA A 36 -34.31 29.10 36.87
N ALA A 37 -33.78 28.55 37.96
CA ALA A 37 -32.47 27.86 37.96
C ALA A 37 -32.59 26.58 37.10
N GLY A 38 -32.40 26.76 35.79
CA GLY A 38 -32.20 25.63 34.88
C GLY A 38 -30.81 25.03 35.14
N ALA A 39 -30.76 23.85 35.75
CA ALA A 39 -29.57 23.03 35.77
C ALA A 39 -29.17 22.70 34.31
N ILE A 40 -28.25 23.49 33.76
CA ILE A 40 -27.56 23.10 32.53
C ILE A 40 -26.72 21.86 32.87
N GLY A 41 -27.31 20.69 32.64
CA GLY A 41 -26.57 19.45 32.67
C GLY A 41 -25.41 19.55 31.71
N LEU A 42 -24.21 19.73 32.23
CA LEU A 42 -22.96 19.41 31.53
C LEU A 42 -22.99 17.91 31.26
N ALA A 43 -23.64 17.50 30.13
CA ALA A 43 -23.40 16.20 29.57
C ALA A 43 -21.88 16.13 29.32
N PRO A 44 -21.16 15.17 29.89
CA PRO A 44 -19.78 14.98 29.52
C PRO A 44 -19.77 14.75 28.01
N ARG A 45 -19.15 15.67 27.27
CA ARG A 45 -18.74 15.37 25.92
C ARG A 45 -17.83 14.17 26.06
N LEU A 46 -18.34 12.99 25.73
CA LEU A 46 -17.53 11.83 25.45
C LEU A 46 -16.52 12.32 24.42
N ALA A 47 -15.32 12.67 24.85
CA ALA A 47 -14.19 12.85 23.96
C ALA A 47 -14.14 11.55 23.17
N SER A 48 -14.54 11.58 21.91
CA SER A 48 -14.34 10.43 21.03
C SER A 48 -12.86 10.12 21.13
N ALA A 49 -12.54 8.94 21.67
CA ALA A 49 -11.15 8.50 21.75
C ALA A 49 -10.56 8.67 20.36
N GLN A 50 -9.58 9.57 20.25
CA GLN A 50 -8.95 9.88 18.98
C GLN A 50 -8.38 8.57 18.46
N ALA A 51 -8.85 8.11 17.31
CA ALA A 51 -8.41 6.86 16.71
C ALA A 51 -6.89 6.92 16.56
N THR A 52 -6.17 6.14 17.34
CA THR A 52 -4.72 6.08 17.29
C THR A 52 -4.30 4.90 16.42
N PHE A 53 -3.51 5.16 15.40
CA PHE A 53 -2.82 4.11 14.65
C PHE A 53 -1.37 4.07 15.14
N ALA A 54 -1.05 3.10 15.99
CA ALA A 54 0.24 3.01 16.66
C ALA A 54 0.70 1.53 16.76
N PRO A 55 1.08 0.90 15.64
CA PRO A 55 1.55 -0.47 15.64
C PRO A 55 2.89 -0.58 16.40
N VAL A 56 2.86 -1.30 17.53
CA VAL A 56 4.05 -1.67 18.30
C VAL A 56 4.04 -3.18 18.51
N PRO A 57 5.21 -3.84 18.63
CA PRO A 57 5.28 -5.27 18.91
C PRO A 57 4.48 -5.63 20.17
N LYS A 58 3.57 -6.61 20.06
CA LYS A 58 2.74 -7.09 21.19
C LYS A 58 2.85 -8.60 21.38
N GLY A 59 3.44 -9.29 20.42
CA GLY A 59 3.54 -10.73 20.39
C GLY A 59 3.26 -11.28 18.99
N TRP A 60 3.67 -12.52 18.77
CA TRP A 60 3.54 -13.21 17.51
C TRP A 60 2.11 -13.72 17.33
N ARG A 61 1.58 -13.52 16.13
CA ARG A 61 0.29 -14.04 15.67
C ARG A 61 0.56 -15.06 14.58
N THR A 62 -0.15 -16.18 14.59
CA THR A 62 0.02 -17.26 13.61
C THR A 62 -1.13 -17.27 12.63
N PHE A 63 -0.82 -17.27 11.34
CA PHE A 63 -1.79 -17.31 10.25
C PHE A 63 -1.61 -18.55 9.40
N VAL A 64 -2.72 -19.09 8.92
CA VAL A 64 -2.78 -20.08 7.86
C VAL A 64 -3.36 -19.42 6.63
N LEU A 65 -2.59 -19.42 5.54
CA LEU A 65 -3.04 -18.98 4.23
C LEU A 65 -3.24 -20.21 3.34
N THR A 66 -4.36 -20.26 2.63
CA THR A 66 -4.63 -21.29 1.62
C THR A 66 -4.88 -20.60 0.28
N ALA A 67 -4.03 -20.88 -0.71
CA ALA A 67 -4.17 -20.41 -2.07
C ALA A 67 -4.61 -21.59 -2.96
N ARG A 68 -5.86 -21.57 -3.41
CA ARG A 68 -6.41 -22.51 -4.39
C ARG A 68 -6.39 -21.85 -5.77
N VAL A 69 -5.72 -22.48 -6.71
CA VAL A 69 -5.48 -21.96 -8.08
C VAL A 69 -6.09 -22.93 -9.06
N GLU A 70 -7.00 -22.44 -9.90
CA GLU A 70 -7.79 -23.20 -10.87
C GLU A 70 -7.76 -22.47 -12.22
N PRO A 71 -6.64 -22.52 -12.95
CA PRO A 71 -6.57 -21.87 -14.27
C PRO A 71 -7.48 -22.59 -15.28
N GLU A 72 -7.73 -21.96 -16.40
CA GLU A 72 -8.50 -22.57 -17.49
C GLU A 72 -7.85 -23.87 -18.02
N ASN A 73 -8.63 -24.69 -18.69
CA ASN A 73 -8.10 -25.87 -19.39
C ASN A 73 -7.07 -25.47 -20.44
N GLY A 74 -5.97 -26.23 -20.53
CA GLY A 74 -4.83 -25.91 -21.38
C GLY A 74 -3.73 -25.09 -20.73
N ALA A 75 -3.96 -24.59 -19.51
CA ALA A 75 -2.85 -24.11 -18.67
C ALA A 75 -1.92 -25.28 -18.37
N HIS A 76 -0.62 -25.10 -18.58
CA HIS A 76 0.35 -26.16 -18.38
C HIS A 76 1.37 -25.84 -17.29
N ARG A 77 1.41 -24.60 -16.83
CA ARG A 77 2.30 -24.17 -15.74
C ARG A 77 1.67 -23.09 -14.87
N ALA A 78 2.01 -23.09 -13.58
CA ALA A 78 1.68 -22.01 -12.67
C ALA A 78 2.80 -21.78 -11.65
N TRP A 79 2.83 -20.58 -11.06
CA TRP A 79 3.75 -20.17 -9.99
C TRP A 79 2.96 -19.43 -8.91
N ILE A 80 2.97 -20.00 -7.72
CA ILE A 80 2.23 -19.46 -6.58
C ILE A 80 3.25 -18.86 -5.60
N PRO A 81 3.24 -17.54 -5.35
CA PRO A 81 4.16 -16.93 -4.40
C PRO A 81 3.96 -17.50 -3.00
N LEU A 82 5.07 -17.81 -2.32
CA LEU A 82 5.07 -18.37 -0.97
C LEU A 82 5.47 -17.29 0.04
N PRO A 83 4.84 -17.21 1.22
CA PRO A 83 5.16 -16.24 2.26
C PRO A 83 6.39 -16.66 3.07
N THR A 84 7.52 -16.82 2.38
CA THR A 84 8.78 -17.28 2.95
C THR A 84 9.78 -16.17 3.22
N PHE A 85 9.36 -14.91 3.04
CA PHE A 85 10.16 -13.77 3.49
C PHE A 85 10.39 -13.86 4.99
N GLU A 86 11.65 -13.82 5.41
CA GLU A 86 12.04 -13.92 6.82
C GLU A 86 12.58 -12.59 7.32
N ALA A 87 12.08 -12.17 8.48
CA ALA A 87 12.55 -11.01 9.21
C ALA A 87 12.43 -11.32 10.71
N ALA A 88 13.56 -11.39 11.39
CA ALA A 88 13.66 -11.89 12.77
C ALA A 88 12.74 -11.16 13.76
N ASP A 89 12.45 -9.89 13.47
CA ASP A 89 11.71 -8.98 14.34
C ASP A 89 10.20 -8.92 14.05
N TRP A 90 9.72 -9.38 12.86
CA TRP A 90 8.30 -9.20 12.54
C TRP A 90 7.65 -10.29 11.67
N GLN A 91 8.40 -11.16 10.98
CA GLN A 91 7.83 -12.28 10.22
C GLN A 91 8.69 -13.52 10.28
N ARG A 92 8.07 -14.66 10.54
CA ARG A 92 8.69 -16.00 10.55
C ARG A 92 7.90 -16.93 9.65
N PRO A 93 8.50 -17.44 8.57
CA PRO A 93 7.88 -18.47 7.73
C PRO A 93 7.72 -19.77 8.50
N GLY A 94 6.68 -20.52 8.16
CA GLY A 94 6.40 -21.85 8.71
C GLY A 94 6.24 -22.91 7.63
N ASN A 95 5.41 -23.90 7.90
CA ASN A 95 5.21 -25.03 7.02
C ASN A 95 4.50 -24.64 5.72
N VAL A 96 4.86 -25.30 4.63
CA VAL A 96 4.23 -25.22 3.32
C VAL A 96 3.85 -26.62 2.88
N THR A 97 2.57 -26.83 2.56
CA THR A 97 2.05 -28.09 2.02
C THR A 97 1.15 -27.79 0.82
N TRP A 98 0.95 -28.78 -0.05
CA TRP A 98 0.08 -28.62 -1.20
C TRP A 98 -0.57 -29.95 -1.61
N THR A 99 -1.71 -29.82 -2.28
CA THR A 99 -2.48 -30.91 -2.88
C THR A 99 -3.04 -30.46 -4.23
N GLY A 100 -3.29 -31.39 -5.14
CA GLY A 100 -3.86 -31.09 -6.44
C GLY A 100 -3.65 -32.22 -7.44
N ASN A 101 -3.90 -31.92 -8.73
CA ASN A 101 -3.76 -32.90 -9.81
C ASN A 101 -2.57 -32.60 -10.73
N ALA A 102 -1.62 -31.81 -10.26
CA ALA A 102 -0.41 -31.48 -10.99
C ALA A 102 0.53 -32.70 -11.17
N ARG A 103 1.18 -32.79 -12.31
CA ARG A 103 2.23 -33.76 -12.57
C ARG A 103 3.53 -33.43 -11.83
N VAL A 104 3.85 -32.14 -11.72
CA VAL A 104 4.98 -31.62 -10.97
C VAL A 104 4.50 -30.51 -10.06
N ALA A 105 4.94 -30.52 -8.81
CA ALA A 105 4.76 -29.40 -7.88
C ALA A 105 6.00 -29.35 -6.99
N GLU A 106 6.78 -28.29 -7.08
CA GLU A 106 8.05 -28.13 -6.38
C GLU A 106 8.29 -26.70 -5.94
N ARG A 107 8.98 -26.51 -4.82
CA ARG A 107 9.43 -25.19 -4.38
C ARG A 107 10.64 -24.78 -5.19
N VAL A 108 10.58 -23.60 -5.76
CA VAL A 108 11.68 -22.99 -6.53
C VAL A 108 11.94 -21.57 -6.02
N ARG A 109 13.13 -21.05 -6.33
CA ARG A 109 13.51 -19.69 -5.95
C ARG A 109 13.92 -18.88 -7.18
N ASP A 110 13.53 -17.62 -7.19
CA ASP A 110 14.14 -16.63 -8.07
C ASP A 110 15.64 -16.49 -7.74
N PRO A 111 16.52 -16.59 -8.73
CA PRO A 111 17.97 -16.59 -8.47
C PRO A 111 18.50 -15.22 -8.04
N LYS A 112 17.81 -14.12 -8.35
CA LYS A 112 18.29 -12.75 -8.08
C LYS A 112 17.90 -12.28 -6.66
N TYR A 113 16.64 -12.48 -6.27
CA TYR A 113 16.09 -11.99 -5.00
C TYR A 113 15.80 -13.10 -4.00
N GLY A 114 15.89 -14.36 -4.42
CA GLY A 114 15.57 -15.51 -3.58
C GLY A 114 14.06 -15.66 -3.29
N ALA A 115 13.19 -14.99 -4.05
CA ALA A 115 11.74 -15.12 -3.89
C ALA A 115 11.28 -16.55 -4.11
N GLU A 116 10.65 -17.15 -3.11
CA GLU A 116 10.14 -18.51 -3.22
C GLU A 116 8.73 -18.56 -3.81
N MET A 117 8.52 -19.57 -4.63
CA MET A 117 7.23 -19.90 -5.21
C MET A 117 7.05 -21.40 -5.35
N LEU A 118 5.82 -21.86 -5.35
CA LEU A 118 5.50 -23.21 -5.81
C LEU A 118 5.36 -23.18 -7.33
N ARG A 119 6.27 -23.86 -8.03
CA ARG A 119 6.18 -24.12 -9.47
C ARG A 119 5.35 -25.37 -9.68
N VAL A 120 4.37 -25.28 -10.56
CA VAL A 120 3.42 -26.34 -10.85
C VAL A 120 3.41 -26.62 -12.34
N GLU A 121 3.36 -27.90 -12.74
CA GLU A 121 3.15 -28.31 -14.12
C GLU A 121 2.04 -29.33 -14.22
N TRP A 122 1.16 -29.14 -15.19
CA TRP A 122 0.12 -30.11 -15.57
C TRP A 122 0.43 -30.76 -16.90
N ALA A 123 -0.16 -31.95 -17.16
CA ALA A 123 -0.15 -32.53 -18.50
C ALA A 123 -0.93 -31.60 -19.48
N ALA A 124 -0.54 -31.64 -20.75
CA ALA A 124 -1.12 -30.74 -21.76
C ALA A 124 -2.63 -30.98 -21.99
N ASP A 125 -3.10 -32.18 -21.68
CA ASP A 125 -4.50 -32.63 -21.79
C ASP A 125 -5.22 -32.65 -20.42
N GLN A 126 -4.58 -32.15 -19.36
CA GLN A 126 -5.16 -32.11 -18.03
C GLN A 126 -6.46 -31.31 -18.04
N GLN A 127 -7.56 -31.98 -17.67
CA GLN A 127 -8.84 -31.33 -17.44
C GLN A 127 -8.93 -30.81 -16.02
N SER A 128 -9.53 -29.60 -15.88
CA SER A 128 -9.70 -28.94 -14.57
C SER A 128 -8.41 -28.90 -13.76
N PRO A 129 -7.35 -28.27 -14.27
CA PRO A 129 -6.08 -28.15 -13.53
C PRO A 129 -6.33 -27.43 -12.20
N VAL A 130 -5.79 -27.99 -11.12
CA VAL A 130 -5.95 -27.43 -9.77
C VAL A 130 -4.74 -27.69 -8.92
N ILE A 131 -4.38 -26.71 -8.13
CA ILE A 131 -3.43 -26.82 -7.01
C ILE A 131 -3.94 -26.00 -5.84
N GLU A 132 -3.82 -26.56 -4.64
CA GLU A 132 -4.12 -25.87 -3.39
C GLU A 132 -2.86 -25.89 -2.52
N VAL A 133 -2.41 -24.71 -2.12
CA VAL A 133 -1.20 -24.51 -1.32
C VAL A 133 -1.62 -23.95 0.03
N THR A 134 -1.25 -24.63 1.11
CA THR A 134 -1.46 -24.18 2.48
C THR A 134 -0.13 -23.79 3.11
N THR A 135 -0.05 -22.60 3.65
CA THR A 135 1.16 -22.07 4.29
C THR A 135 0.84 -21.58 5.69
N GLN A 136 1.76 -21.80 6.62
CA GLN A 136 1.71 -21.24 7.95
C GLN A 136 2.76 -20.14 8.07
N VAL A 137 2.42 -19.02 8.70
CA VAL A 137 3.34 -17.90 8.89
C VAL A 137 3.01 -17.17 10.19
N GLN A 138 4.05 -16.69 10.87
CA GLN A 138 3.88 -15.84 12.04
C GLN A 138 4.26 -14.41 11.71
N THR A 139 3.48 -13.45 12.20
CA THR A 139 3.80 -12.03 12.13
C THR A 139 3.55 -11.36 13.47
N GLN A 140 4.13 -10.18 13.63
CA GLN A 140 3.76 -9.24 14.69
C GLN A 140 3.86 -7.80 14.17
N ASN A 141 3.31 -6.86 14.92
CA ASN A 141 3.50 -5.45 14.63
C ASN A 141 4.99 -5.11 14.61
N ARG A 142 5.37 -4.24 13.69
CA ARG A 142 6.72 -3.74 13.55
C ARG A 142 6.77 -2.25 13.84
N SER A 143 7.73 -1.83 14.66
CA SER A 143 7.98 -0.43 14.94
C SER A 143 9.45 -0.20 15.18
N VAL A 144 10.00 0.79 14.50
CA VAL A 144 11.36 1.28 14.70
C VAL A 144 11.32 2.80 14.85
N VAL A 145 12.26 3.37 15.59
CA VAL A 145 12.47 4.82 15.61
C VAL A 145 13.43 5.16 14.47
N PRO A 146 12.97 5.82 13.38
CA PRO A 146 13.79 6.03 12.22
C PRO A 146 15.10 6.78 12.54
N GLY A 147 16.23 6.24 12.07
CA GLY A 147 17.55 6.81 12.29
C GLY A 147 18.13 6.59 13.69
N GLN A 148 17.47 5.82 14.55
CA GLN A 148 17.96 5.51 15.91
C GLN A 148 18.18 4.00 16.08
N GLY A 149 19.17 3.64 16.91
CA GLY A 149 19.53 2.26 17.20
C GLY A 149 20.96 1.93 16.78
N SER A 150 21.27 0.64 16.68
CA SER A 150 22.61 0.11 16.40
C SER A 150 22.62 -0.95 15.30
N ALA A 151 21.69 -0.87 14.35
CA ALA A 151 21.69 -1.79 13.22
C ALA A 151 23.05 -1.72 12.48
N PRO A 152 23.68 -2.87 12.16
CA PRO A 152 24.94 -2.90 11.45
C PRO A 152 24.75 -2.30 10.04
N ALA A 153 25.78 -1.64 9.51
CA ALA A 153 25.72 -1.11 8.15
C ALA A 153 25.49 -2.24 7.14
N LEU A 154 24.80 -1.93 6.04
CA LEU A 154 24.77 -2.86 4.89
C LEU A 154 26.17 -3.09 4.36
N SER A 155 26.46 -4.31 3.93
CA SER A 155 27.63 -4.56 3.10
C SER A 155 27.56 -3.75 1.81
N ASP A 156 28.71 -3.51 1.17
CA ASP A 156 28.76 -2.78 -0.11
C ASP A 156 27.92 -3.48 -1.20
N ALA A 157 27.89 -4.80 -1.19
CA ALA A 157 27.09 -5.60 -2.11
C ALA A 157 25.59 -5.40 -1.88
N GLU A 158 25.12 -5.46 -0.63
CA GLU A 158 23.71 -5.21 -0.28
C GLU A 158 23.30 -3.77 -0.58
N ARG A 159 24.18 -2.82 -0.24
CA ARG A 159 23.94 -1.42 -0.56
C ARG A 159 23.80 -1.21 -2.07
N LYS A 160 24.75 -1.73 -2.85
CA LYS A 160 24.71 -1.66 -4.32
C LYS A 160 23.44 -2.32 -4.88
N PHE A 161 23.09 -3.49 -4.37
CA PHE A 161 21.90 -4.23 -4.78
C PHE A 161 20.60 -3.44 -4.56
N ASN A 162 20.45 -2.81 -3.39
CA ASN A 162 19.26 -2.08 -3.03
C ASN A 162 19.23 -0.61 -3.52
N LEU A 163 20.28 -0.17 -4.21
CA LEU A 163 20.33 1.08 -4.96
C LEU A 163 20.14 0.87 -6.47
N ALA A 164 20.24 -0.37 -6.94
CA ALA A 164 20.18 -0.67 -8.36
C ALA A 164 18.79 -0.37 -8.95
N PRO A 165 18.72 0.11 -10.20
CA PRO A 165 17.48 0.24 -10.92
C PRO A 165 16.86 -1.11 -11.23
N THR A 166 15.57 -1.12 -11.53
CA THR A 166 14.83 -2.23 -12.13
C THR A 166 14.07 -1.73 -13.36
N ASP A 167 13.50 -2.63 -14.15
CA ASP A 167 12.83 -2.22 -15.40
C ASP A 167 11.74 -1.15 -15.16
N LEU A 168 10.98 -1.26 -14.08
CA LEU A 168 9.90 -0.34 -13.73
C LEU A 168 10.32 0.81 -12.80
N LEU A 169 11.50 0.70 -12.16
CA LEU A 169 12.04 1.68 -11.23
C LEU A 169 13.43 2.16 -11.71
N PRO A 170 13.52 2.93 -12.79
CA PRO A 170 14.79 3.58 -13.16
C PRO A 170 15.22 4.59 -12.08
N THR A 171 16.51 4.81 -11.95
CA THR A 171 17.09 5.71 -10.94
C THR A 171 17.78 6.92 -11.55
N ASP A 172 17.64 7.13 -12.85
CA ASP A 172 18.18 8.22 -13.66
C ASP A 172 17.08 9.07 -14.31
N GLY A 173 17.43 9.92 -15.25
CA GLY A 173 16.51 10.73 -16.04
C GLY A 173 15.57 11.58 -15.19
N LEU A 174 14.27 11.54 -15.51
CA LEU A 174 13.24 12.31 -14.80
C LEU A 174 13.08 11.87 -13.35
N VAL A 175 13.28 10.59 -13.04
CA VAL A 175 13.20 10.07 -11.66
C VAL A 175 14.30 10.72 -10.80
N LYS A 176 15.53 10.79 -11.34
CA LYS A 176 16.66 11.44 -10.68
C LYS A 176 16.41 12.93 -10.46
N LEU A 177 15.96 13.63 -11.49
CA LEU A 177 15.68 15.07 -11.40
C LEU A 177 14.60 15.35 -10.34
N THR A 178 13.55 14.55 -10.30
CA THR A 178 12.48 14.66 -9.30
C THR A 178 13.02 14.39 -7.89
N ALA A 179 13.81 13.33 -7.73
CA ALA A 179 14.41 13.00 -6.44
C ALA A 179 15.32 14.13 -5.93
N ASP A 180 16.19 14.68 -6.79
CA ASP A 180 17.10 15.77 -6.43
C ASP A 180 16.35 17.04 -6.01
N GLU A 181 15.24 17.35 -6.68
CA GLU A 181 14.38 18.46 -6.29
C GLU A 181 13.79 18.26 -4.88
N ILE A 182 13.23 17.07 -4.61
CA ILE A 182 12.61 16.74 -3.32
C ILE A 182 13.63 16.81 -2.17
N VAL A 183 14.84 16.30 -2.40
CA VAL A 183 15.86 16.22 -1.33
C VAL A 183 16.77 17.43 -1.28
N ARG A 184 16.53 18.46 -2.08
CA ARG A 184 17.34 19.69 -2.11
C ARG A 184 17.46 20.29 -0.70
N GLY A 185 18.69 20.49 -0.25
CA GLY A 185 19.00 21.04 1.07
C GLY A 185 18.84 20.08 2.25
N LYS A 186 18.46 18.80 2.03
CA LYS A 186 18.43 17.79 3.08
C LYS A 186 19.84 17.26 3.35
N LYS A 187 20.26 17.30 4.61
CA LYS A 187 21.66 17.04 5.00
C LYS A 187 21.95 15.56 5.27
N ASP A 188 20.98 14.80 5.72
CA ASP A 188 21.15 13.42 6.15
C ASP A 188 20.10 12.49 5.51
N ASP A 189 20.34 11.19 5.63
CA ASP A 189 19.52 10.16 5.01
C ASP A 189 18.09 10.12 5.58
N LEU A 190 17.91 10.37 6.88
CA LEU A 190 16.60 10.44 7.51
C LEU A 190 15.78 11.61 6.94
N ALA A 191 16.40 12.79 6.83
CA ALA A 191 15.74 13.97 6.28
C ALA A 191 15.37 13.79 4.80
N LYS A 192 16.21 13.11 3.99
CA LYS A 192 15.91 12.75 2.61
C LYS A 192 14.75 11.75 2.53
N ALA A 193 14.83 10.65 3.28
CA ALA A 193 13.80 9.61 3.29
C ALA A 193 12.43 10.18 3.70
N ARG A 194 12.41 11.03 4.73
CA ARG A 194 11.20 11.70 5.19
C ARG A 194 10.67 12.68 4.12
N ALA A 195 11.51 13.45 3.49
CA ALA A 195 11.09 14.38 2.45
C ALA A 195 10.43 13.66 1.26
N ILE A 196 10.99 12.53 0.83
CA ILE A 196 10.43 11.70 -0.25
C ILE A 196 9.08 11.10 0.21
N TYR A 197 8.98 10.59 1.43
CA TYR A 197 7.75 10.05 1.98
C TYR A 197 6.62 11.11 1.99
N GLU A 198 6.91 12.28 2.55
CA GLU A 198 5.94 13.37 2.62
C GLU A 198 5.55 13.85 1.21
N TRP A 199 6.51 13.93 0.30
CA TRP A 199 6.24 14.31 -1.09
C TRP A 199 5.31 13.31 -1.78
N VAL A 200 5.54 12.01 -1.63
CA VAL A 200 4.65 10.99 -2.19
C VAL A 200 3.27 11.09 -1.57
N VAL A 201 3.16 11.23 -0.24
CA VAL A 201 1.86 11.41 0.43
C VAL A 201 1.13 12.66 -0.09
N ASP A 202 1.81 13.77 -0.30
CA ASP A 202 1.15 15.04 -0.66
C ASP A 202 0.83 15.15 -2.15
N ASN A 203 1.61 14.52 -3.04
CA ASN A 203 1.50 14.71 -4.48
C ASN A 203 0.86 13.54 -5.24
N THR A 204 0.60 12.40 -4.58
CA THR A 204 -0.03 11.25 -5.22
C THR A 204 -1.50 11.10 -4.80
N PHE A 205 -2.24 10.29 -5.54
CA PHE A 205 -3.65 10.00 -5.26
C PHE A 205 -3.92 8.51 -5.44
N ARG A 206 -4.68 7.93 -4.48
CA ARG A 206 -5.16 6.57 -4.68
C ARG A 206 -6.29 6.55 -5.71
N ASN A 207 -6.17 5.68 -6.70
CA ASN A 207 -7.19 5.48 -7.74
C ASN A 207 -7.85 4.11 -7.57
N ALA A 208 -9.08 4.07 -7.10
CA ALA A 208 -9.83 2.83 -6.90
C ALA A 208 -10.06 2.02 -8.19
N LYS A 209 -10.02 2.67 -9.37
CA LYS A 209 -10.23 2.03 -10.68
C LYS A 209 -8.98 1.32 -11.23
N THR A 210 -7.80 1.54 -10.65
CA THR A 210 -6.58 0.82 -11.04
C THR A 210 -6.78 -0.69 -10.85
N LEU A 211 -6.45 -1.50 -11.84
CA LEU A 211 -6.53 -2.96 -11.75
C LEU A 211 -5.48 -3.50 -10.77
N GLY A 212 -5.87 -4.50 -10.01
CA GLY A 212 -5.00 -5.11 -8.99
C GLY A 212 -4.39 -4.08 -8.05
N CYS A 213 -3.08 -4.10 -7.89
CA CYS A 213 -2.29 -3.14 -7.09
C CYS A 213 -1.61 -2.04 -7.92
N GLY A 214 -1.82 -2.01 -9.24
CA GLY A 214 -1.11 -1.17 -10.19
C GLY A 214 0.11 -1.88 -10.79
N VAL A 215 0.85 -1.16 -11.64
CA VAL A 215 1.99 -1.69 -12.40
C VAL A 215 3.32 -1.30 -11.76
N GLY A 216 3.41 -0.11 -11.19
CA GLY A 216 4.65 0.42 -10.59
C GLY A 216 5.63 1.03 -11.60
N ASP A 217 5.18 1.43 -12.79
CA ASP A 217 6.01 2.14 -13.78
C ASP A 217 6.17 3.61 -13.38
N ILE A 218 7.15 3.89 -12.57
CA ILE A 218 7.37 5.23 -11.99
C ILE A 218 7.83 6.27 -13.01
N ALA A 219 8.54 5.84 -14.06
CA ALA A 219 8.98 6.75 -15.11
C ALA A 219 7.80 7.28 -15.91
N SER A 220 6.85 6.41 -16.27
CA SER A 220 5.62 6.80 -16.95
C SER A 220 4.73 7.67 -16.07
N MET A 221 4.64 7.38 -14.76
CA MET A 221 3.91 8.21 -13.80
C MET A 221 4.46 9.64 -13.77
N ILE A 222 5.76 9.81 -13.58
CA ILE A 222 6.40 11.13 -13.53
C ILE A 222 6.30 11.85 -14.88
N LYS A 223 6.60 11.16 -15.98
CA LYS A 223 6.56 11.73 -17.33
C LYS A 223 5.18 12.26 -17.72
N SER A 224 4.14 11.55 -17.38
CA SER A 224 2.76 11.96 -17.68
C SER A 224 2.20 12.98 -16.70
N GLY A 225 2.83 13.18 -15.54
CA GLY A 225 2.27 13.94 -14.42
C GLY A 225 1.07 13.28 -13.76
N ASN A 226 0.72 12.05 -14.17
CA ASN A 226 -0.37 11.28 -13.59
C ASN A 226 0.14 10.43 -12.43
N LEU A 227 0.20 11.03 -11.24
CA LEU A 227 0.71 10.40 -10.03
C LEU A 227 -0.39 9.68 -9.24
N ASN A 228 -1.39 9.13 -9.91
CA ASN A 228 -2.42 8.33 -9.27
C ASN A 228 -2.22 6.83 -9.53
N GLY A 229 -2.68 6.00 -8.58
CA GLY A 229 -2.54 4.56 -8.68
C GLY A 229 -2.94 3.84 -7.40
N LYS A 230 -2.43 2.64 -7.22
CA LYS A 230 -2.58 1.88 -5.97
C LYS A 230 -1.22 1.62 -5.30
N CYS A 231 -1.17 0.61 -4.44
CA CYS A 231 0.00 0.40 -3.59
C CYS A 231 1.29 0.11 -4.37
N ALA A 232 1.24 -0.66 -5.47
CA ALA A 232 2.42 -0.94 -6.27
C ALA A 232 2.95 0.32 -6.98
N ASP A 233 2.03 1.22 -7.40
CA ASP A 233 2.43 2.47 -8.04
C ASP A 233 3.05 3.45 -7.03
N LEU A 234 2.38 3.68 -5.89
CA LEU A 234 2.76 4.72 -4.93
C LEU A 234 4.00 4.33 -4.10
N ASN A 235 4.10 3.05 -3.71
CA ASN A 235 5.26 2.57 -2.96
C ASN A 235 6.48 2.39 -3.87
N ALA A 236 6.31 1.90 -5.11
CA ALA A 236 7.39 1.86 -6.10
C ALA A 236 7.94 3.28 -6.39
N LEU A 237 7.07 4.28 -6.48
CA LEU A 237 7.48 5.66 -6.65
C LEU A 237 8.37 6.13 -5.48
N TYR A 238 7.97 5.81 -4.23
CA TYR A 238 8.81 6.06 -3.07
C TYR A 238 10.18 5.37 -3.18
N VAL A 239 10.20 4.07 -3.52
CA VAL A 239 11.42 3.26 -3.62
C VAL A 239 12.35 3.80 -4.71
N GLY A 240 11.83 4.09 -5.90
CA GLY A 240 12.64 4.61 -7.00
C GLY A 240 13.23 5.99 -6.70
N LEU A 241 12.45 6.90 -6.10
CA LEU A 241 12.94 8.20 -5.66
C LEU A 241 14.00 8.09 -4.55
N ALA A 242 13.80 7.16 -3.59
CA ALA A 242 14.78 6.91 -2.53
C ALA A 242 16.09 6.37 -3.10
N ARG A 243 16.05 5.37 -3.97
CA ARG A 243 17.24 4.82 -4.67
C ARG A 243 17.96 5.92 -5.46
N SER A 244 17.24 6.75 -6.20
CA SER A 244 17.79 7.89 -6.96
C SER A 244 18.46 8.92 -6.06
N ALA A 245 17.98 9.11 -4.83
CA ALA A 245 18.57 9.99 -3.83
C ALA A 245 19.75 9.36 -3.06
N GLY A 246 20.15 8.11 -3.42
CA GLY A 246 21.26 7.37 -2.79
C GLY A 246 20.89 6.62 -1.53
N LEU A 247 19.59 6.42 -1.26
CA LEU A 247 19.08 5.65 -0.12
C LEU A 247 18.75 4.23 -0.57
N PRO A 248 19.37 3.18 -0.02
CA PRO A 248 18.96 1.81 -0.30
C PRO A 248 17.50 1.60 0.11
N ALA A 249 16.66 1.14 -0.82
CA ALA A 249 15.24 0.96 -0.61
C ALA A 249 14.71 -0.24 -1.39
N ARG A 250 13.59 -0.84 -0.91
CA ARG A 250 12.96 -1.97 -1.57
C ARG A 250 11.45 -1.99 -1.36
N ASP A 251 10.72 -2.45 -2.36
CA ASP A 251 9.34 -2.87 -2.20
C ASP A 251 9.27 -4.18 -1.45
N VAL A 252 8.22 -4.39 -0.68
CA VAL A 252 7.92 -5.66 -0.02
C VAL A 252 6.49 -6.07 -0.42
N TYR A 253 6.39 -7.12 -1.21
CA TYR A 253 5.14 -7.62 -1.76
C TYR A 253 4.48 -8.61 -0.83
N GLY A 254 3.17 -8.50 -0.63
CA GLY A 254 2.46 -9.35 0.31
C GLY A 254 0.94 -9.23 0.24
N ILE A 255 0.29 -9.67 1.32
CA ILE A 255 -1.17 -9.74 1.39
C ILE A 255 -1.67 -9.44 2.81
N ARG A 256 -2.77 -8.70 2.95
CA ARG A 256 -3.45 -8.53 4.23
C ARG A 256 -4.21 -9.80 4.58
N VAL A 257 -4.17 -10.18 5.85
CA VAL A 257 -4.70 -11.48 6.31
C VAL A 257 -5.88 -11.35 7.26
N VAL A 258 -6.02 -10.24 7.98
CA VAL A 258 -7.10 -10.00 8.93
C VAL A 258 -7.44 -8.50 8.99
N PRO A 259 -8.57 -8.10 9.61
CA PRO A 259 -8.88 -6.70 9.88
C PRO A 259 -7.78 -6.00 10.69
N SER A 260 -7.72 -4.66 10.58
CA SER A 260 -6.85 -3.86 11.44
C SER A 260 -7.31 -3.89 12.89
N GLU A 261 -6.40 -4.17 13.82
CA GLU A 261 -6.66 -4.11 15.27
C GLU A 261 -6.90 -2.68 15.78
N PHE A 262 -6.49 -1.69 14.99
CA PHE A 262 -6.68 -0.27 15.30
C PHE A 262 -8.01 0.29 14.78
N GLY A 263 -8.89 -0.56 14.21
CA GLY A 263 -10.20 -0.17 13.72
C GLY A 263 -10.21 0.57 12.37
N PHE A 264 -9.08 0.60 11.66
CA PHE A 264 -9.00 1.18 10.30
C PHE A 264 -9.46 0.15 9.26
N LYS A 265 -10.70 0.32 8.77
CA LYS A 265 -11.27 -0.59 7.75
C LYS A 265 -10.45 -0.62 6.46
N ALA A 266 -9.91 0.52 6.07
CA ALA A 266 -9.08 0.64 4.87
C ALA A 266 -7.75 -0.15 4.97
N LEU A 267 -7.23 -0.41 6.19
CA LEU A 267 -5.92 -0.99 6.41
C LEU A 267 -5.93 -2.49 6.75
N GLY A 268 -7.08 -3.14 6.71
CA GLY A 268 -7.24 -4.57 6.99
C GLY A 268 -7.86 -5.36 5.84
N ALA A 269 -7.92 -6.69 6.00
CA ALA A 269 -8.76 -7.57 5.20
C ALA A 269 -10.18 -7.56 5.76
N GLY A 270 -11.18 -7.49 4.89
CA GLY A 270 -12.58 -7.38 5.31
C GLY A 270 -13.26 -8.74 5.59
N SER A 271 -12.61 -9.85 5.23
CA SER A 271 -13.11 -11.23 5.40
C SER A 271 -11.98 -12.24 5.35
N GLU A 272 -12.26 -13.51 5.60
CA GLU A 272 -11.30 -14.60 5.42
C GLU A 272 -10.90 -14.82 3.95
N VAL A 273 -11.73 -14.42 2.98
CA VAL A 273 -11.36 -14.44 1.57
C VAL A 273 -10.58 -13.20 1.25
N VAL A 274 -9.28 -13.39 1.06
CA VAL A 274 -8.29 -12.30 0.89
C VAL A 274 -7.74 -12.20 -0.53
N SER A 275 -8.37 -12.84 -1.51
CA SER A 275 -7.91 -12.87 -2.92
C SER A 275 -7.74 -11.50 -3.56
N LYS A 276 -8.33 -10.44 -2.99
CA LYS A 276 -8.21 -9.05 -3.45
C LYS A 276 -7.53 -8.13 -2.41
N ALA A 277 -6.87 -8.73 -1.42
CA ALA A 277 -6.22 -8.02 -0.32
C ALA A 277 -4.69 -7.93 -0.46
N GLN A 278 -4.16 -8.19 -1.66
CA GLN A 278 -2.75 -7.96 -1.96
C GLN A 278 -2.38 -6.51 -1.67
N HIS A 279 -1.20 -6.33 -1.10
CA HIS A 279 -0.69 -5.03 -0.74
C HIS A 279 0.83 -5.03 -0.71
N CYS A 280 1.44 -4.07 -1.41
CA CYS A 280 2.87 -3.80 -1.31
C CYS A 280 3.11 -2.79 -0.20
N ARG A 281 4.26 -2.90 0.45
CA ARG A 281 4.83 -1.93 1.38
C ARG A 281 6.23 -1.56 0.89
N ALA A 282 6.90 -0.62 1.53
CA ALA A 282 8.26 -0.25 1.19
C ALA A 282 9.14 -0.16 2.43
N GLU A 283 10.43 -0.38 2.24
CA GLU A 283 11.45 -0.17 3.26
C GLU A 283 12.55 0.71 2.72
N VAL A 284 13.13 1.52 3.59
CA VAL A 284 14.35 2.29 3.32
C VAL A 284 15.38 1.98 4.40
N TRP A 285 16.63 1.83 3.99
CA TRP A 285 17.73 1.64 4.93
C TRP A 285 18.17 2.98 5.50
N LEU A 286 18.15 3.08 6.82
CA LEU A 286 18.65 4.25 7.55
C LEU A 286 19.70 3.82 8.58
N THR A 287 20.79 4.58 8.66
CA THR A 287 21.81 4.36 9.67
C THR A 287 21.18 4.37 11.06
N GLY A 288 21.54 3.40 11.89
CA GLY A 288 21.01 3.19 13.23
C GLY A 288 19.77 2.30 13.26
N SER A 289 18.71 2.59 12.54
CA SER A 289 17.47 1.78 12.56
C SER A 289 17.47 0.59 11.60
N GLY A 290 18.38 0.55 10.62
CA GLY A 290 18.39 -0.49 9.60
C GLY A 290 17.20 -0.34 8.62
N TRP A 291 16.63 -1.45 8.18
CA TRP A 291 15.45 -1.45 7.33
C TRP A 291 14.26 -0.82 8.06
N THR A 292 13.93 0.38 7.66
CA THR A 292 12.87 1.19 8.25
C THR A 292 11.60 1.05 7.41
N PRO A 293 10.49 0.57 8.02
CA PRO A 293 9.24 0.38 7.32
C PRO A 293 8.60 1.71 6.94
N VAL A 294 8.07 1.80 5.71
CA VAL A 294 7.32 2.96 5.23
C VAL A 294 6.15 2.52 4.36
N ASP A 295 5.05 3.29 4.36
CA ASP A 295 3.88 2.99 3.53
C ASP A 295 3.08 4.25 3.18
N PRO A 296 3.57 5.10 2.26
CA PRO A 296 2.83 6.27 1.82
C PRO A 296 1.53 5.92 1.10
N ALA A 297 1.45 4.73 0.45
CA ALA A 297 0.25 4.28 -0.25
C ALA A 297 -0.92 4.04 0.71
N ASP A 298 -0.68 3.54 1.91
CA ASP A 298 -1.72 3.32 2.90
C ASP A 298 -2.26 4.64 3.49
N VAL A 299 -1.42 5.66 3.62
CA VAL A 299 -1.92 7.01 3.97
C VAL A 299 -2.93 7.48 2.93
N ARG A 300 -2.61 7.35 1.64
CA ARG A 300 -3.53 7.74 0.55
C ARG A 300 -4.75 6.83 0.48
N LYS A 301 -4.63 5.57 0.90
CA LYS A 301 -5.78 4.66 1.03
C LYS A 301 -6.72 5.09 2.15
N VAL A 302 -6.21 5.49 3.29
CA VAL A 302 -7.02 6.05 4.39
C VAL A 302 -7.74 7.32 3.93
N VAL A 303 -7.08 8.22 3.22
CA VAL A 303 -7.74 9.41 2.66
C VAL A 303 -8.96 9.04 1.82
N LEU A 304 -8.82 8.08 0.91
CA LEU A 304 -9.89 7.76 -0.04
C LEU A 304 -10.95 6.82 0.53
N GLU A 305 -10.54 5.77 1.25
CA GLU A 305 -11.37 4.60 1.53
C GLU A 305 -11.77 4.43 3.01
N GLU A 306 -11.09 5.10 3.96
CA GLU A 306 -11.47 4.98 5.37
C GLU A 306 -12.78 5.71 5.64
N PRO A 307 -13.80 5.04 6.24
CA PRO A 307 -15.08 5.68 6.48
C PRO A 307 -14.99 7.00 7.28
N PRO A 308 -15.72 8.06 6.82
CA PRO A 308 -16.78 8.09 5.80
C PRO A 308 -16.28 8.22 4.34
N ALA A 309 -15.02 7.99 4.03
CA ALA A 309 -14.30 8.16 2.78
C ALA A 309 -14.03 9.64 2.40
N ASN A 310 -13.06 9.84 1.50
CA ASN A 310 -12.62 11.16 1.04
C ASN A 310 -12.24 12.11 2.19
N LEU A 311 -11.49 11.57 3.16
CA LEU A 311 -11.03 12.33 4.32
C LEU A 311 -10.08 13.46 3.90
N ALA A 312 -10.16 14.59 4.61
CA ALA A 312 -9.19 15.67 4.43
C ALA A 312 -7.79 15.21 4.88
N MET A 313 -6.73 15.77 4.27
CA MET A 313 -5.35 15.51 4.70
C MET A 313 -5.09 15.91 6.16
N SER A 314 -5.89 16.83 6.71
CA SER A 314 -5.87 17.25 8.12
C SER A 314 -6.73 16.39 9.05
N ASP A 315 -7.44 15.38 8.53
CA ASP A 315 -8.24 14.48 9.35
C ASP A 315 -7.37 13.74 10.37
N PRO A 316 -7.79 13.61 11.64
CA PRO A 316 -7.03 12.92 12.68
C PRO A 316 -6.60 11.48 12.32
N LYS A 317 -7.42 10.72 11.59
CA LYS A 317 -7.08 9.38 11.12
C LYS A 317 -5.94 9.42 10.08
N VAL A 318 -6.01 10.38 9.15
CA VAL A 318 -4.95 10.56 8.14
C VAL A 318 -3.65 11.00 8.79
N LEU A 319 -3.69 11.96 9.72
CA LEU A 319 -2.51 12.42 10.45
C LEU A 319 -1.88 11.31 11.30
N ALA A 320 -2.69 10.48 11.97
CA ALA A 320 -2.22 9.34 12.75
C ALA A 320 -1.50 8.30 11.88
N THR A 321 -2.09 7.92 10.74
CA THR A 321 -1.48 6.97 9.81
C THR A 321 -0.23 7.56 9.13
N ARG A 322 -0.27 8.82 8.68
CA ARG A 322 0.88 9.52 8.10
C ARG A 322 2.07 9.55 9.06
N LYS A 323 1.83 9.77 10.34
CA LYS A 323 2.87 9.75 11.38
C LYS A 323 3.44 8.36 11.58
N ALA A 324 2.58 7.35 11.73
CA ALA A 324 2.99 5.98 12.08
C ALA A 324 3.64 5.22 10.92
N LEU A 325 3.11 5.38 9.70
CA LEU A 325 3.57 4.64 8.53
C LEU A 325 4.92 5.11 7.95
N PHE A 326 5.65 5.91 8.70
CA PHE A 326 7.08 6.11 8.54
C PHE A 326 7.79 5.64 9.81
N GLY A 327 8.02 4.36 9.90
CA GLY A 327 8.65 3.69 11.04
C GLY A 327 7.86 2.50 11.58
N ALA A 328 6.60 2.28 11.16
CA ALA A 328 5.80 1.17 11.70
C ALA A 328 4.89 0.52 10.66
N TRP A 329 4.64 -0.77 10.84
CA TRP A 329 3.65 -1.57 10.13
C TRP A 329 2.80 -2.38 11.10
N GLU A 330 1.51 -2.52 10.79
CA GLU A 330 0.64 -3.46 11.49
C GLU A 330 0.91 -4.90 11.02
N GLY A 331 0.90 -5.85 11.97
CA GLY A 331 1.14 -7.28 11.75
C GLY A 331 -0.05 -8.06 11.18
N ASN A 332 -1.04 -7.39 10.65
CA ASN A 332 -2.19 -7.95 9.95
C ASN A 332 -1.92 -8.24 8.46
N TRP A 333 -0.68 -8.34 8.08
CA TRP A 333 -0.18 -8.47 6.73
C TRP A 333 1.02 -9.42 6.70
N VAL A 334 1.15 -10.18 5.61
CA VAL A 334 2.18 -11.18 5.40
C VAL A 334 2.96 -10.86 4.14
N ALA A 335 4.30 -10.81 4.24
CA ALA A 335 5.19 -10.61 3.11
C ALA A 335 5.47 -11.92 2.37
N PHE A 336 5.51 -11.84 1.05
CA PHE A 336 5.98 -12.90 0.18
C PHE A 336 7.48 -12.73 -0.14
N ASN A 337 7.85 -11.60 -0.72
CA ASN A 337 9.20 -11.33 -1.24
C ASN A 337 9.44 -9.83 -1.50
N VAL A 338 10.65 -9.52 -2.00
CA VAL A 338 11.09 -8.18 -2.41
C VAL A 338 11.54 -8.14 -3.89
N ALA A 339 11.07 -9.10 -4.69
CA ALA A 339 11.62 -9.36 -6.01
C ALA A 339 11.03 -8.46 -7.10
N HIS A 340 11.89 -7.97 -7.96
CA HIS A 340 11.58 -7.25 -9.19
C HIS A 340 12.12 -7.99 -10.40
N ASP A 341 11.55 -7.75 -11.58
CA ASP A 341 11.98 -8.31 -12.86
C ASP A 341 12.13 -9.85 -12.77
N VAL A 342 11.09 -10.50 -12.22
CA VAL A 342 11.12 -11.93 -11.86
C VAL A 342 10.98 -12.78 -13.12
N LYS A 343 12.05 -13.50 -13.48
CA LYS A 343 11.99 -14.54 -14.49
C LYS A 343 11.42 -15.81 -13.85
N LEU A 344 10.21 -16.19 -14.29
CA LEU A 344 9.54 -17.37 -13.73
C LEU A 344 10.26 -18.66 -14.19
N PRO A 345 10.71 -19.53 -13.28
CA PRO A 345 11.48 -20.72 -13.62
C PRO A 345 10.74 -21.66 -14.58
N GLY A 346 11.38 -21.97 -15.72
CA GLY A 346 10.82 -22.82 -16.76
C GLY A 346 9.92 -22.12 -17.77
N SER A 347 9.58 -20.84 -17.58
CA SER A 347 8.87 -20.03 -18.59
C SER A 347 9.83 -19.45 -19.62
N ASN A 348 9.36 -19.35 -20.86
CA ASN A 348 10.01 -18.60 -21.93
C ASN A 348 9.52 -17.16 -22.05
N GLU A 349 8.44 -16.82 -21.35
CA GLU A 349 7.86 -15.49 -21.35
C GLU A 349 8.78 -14.44 -20.71
N PRO A 350 8.59 -13.15 -21.00
CA PRO A 350 9.34 -12.06 -20.35
C PRO A 350 9.26 -12.11 -18.82
N ALA A 351 10.21 -11.46 -18.15
CA ALA A 351 10.15 -11.27 -16.71
C ALA A 351 8.89 -10.46 -16.33
N ILE A 352 8.28 -10.81 -15.20
CA ILE A 352 7.18 -10.02 -14.62
C ILE A 352 7.76 -8.96 -13.68
N GLY A 353 7.10 -7.81 -13.59
CA GLY A 353 7.59 -6.68 -12.78
C GLY A 353 7.75 -7.03 -11.30
N PHE A 354 6.85 -7.83 -10.75
CA PHE A 354 6.88 -8.31 -9.36
C PHE A 354 6.04 -9.59 -9.18
N LEU A 355 6.35 -10.39 -8.15
CA LEU A 355 5.64 -11.63 -7.84
C LEU A 355 4.80 -11.49 -6.58
N MET A 356 3.52 -11.14 -6.72
CA MET A 356 2.57 -10.99 -5.61
C MET A 356 1.26 -11.76 -5.84
N TYR A 357 0.93 -12.02 -7.08
CA TYR A 357 -0.23 -12.82 -7.50
C TYR A 357 0.22 -14.19 -7.96
N PRO A 358 -0.63 -15.23 -7.84
CA PRO A 358 -0.42 -16.45 -8.62
C PRO A 358 -0.26 -16.11 -10.10
N GLN A 359 0.64 -16.78 -10.78
CA GLN A 359 0.87 -16.66 -12.21
C GLN A 359 0.58 -18.00 -12.86
N ALA A 360 0.12 -18.00 -14.11
CA ALA A 360 -0.03 -19.21 -14.91
C ALA A 360 0.22 -18.90 -16.39
N GLU A 361 0.59 -19.93 -17.15
CA GLU A 361 0.76 -19.86 -18.61
C GLU A 361 0.10 -21.02 -19.31
N ASN A 362 -0.33 -20.76 -20.53
CA ASN A 362 -0.72 -21.75 -21.51
C ASN A 362 0.18 -21.63 -22.77
N LYS A 363 -0.15 -22.29 -23.87
CA LYS A 363 0.65 -22.24 -25.12
C LYS A 363 0.69 -20.85 -25.77
N ALA A 364 -0.24 -19.95 -25.40
CA ALA A 364 -0.32 -18.59 -25.94
C ALA A 364 0.44 -17.55 -25.10
N GLY A 365 0.95 -17.94 -23.91
CA GLY A 365 1.67 -17.08 -23.00
C GLY A 365 1.03 -17.01 -21.62
N PHE A 366 1.35 -15.95 -20.84
CA PHE A 366 0.78 -15.74 -19.50
C PHE A 366 -0.72 -15.51 -19.55
N LEU A 367 -1.43 -16.14 -18.59
CA LEU A 367 -2.81 -15.81 -18.27
C LEU A 367 -2.83 -14.54 -17.40
N ASP A 368 -3.81 -13.68 -17.63
CA ASP A 368 -4.00 -12.50 -16.78
C ASP A 368 -4.55 -12.93 -15.42
N SER A 369 -3.72 -12.82 -14.40
CA SER A 369 -4.08 -13.16 -13.01
C SER A 369 -5.17 -12.22 -12.42
N LEU A 370 -5.55 -11.17 -13.12
CA LEU A 370 -6.64 -10.27 -12.76
C LEU A 370 -7.93 -10.53 -13.56
N ASP A 371 -7.90 -11.49 -14.51
CA ASP A 371 -9.07 -11.96 -15.26
C ASP A 371 -9.63 -13.24 -14.59
N PRO A 372 -10.71 -13.15 -13.76
CA PRO A 372 -11.25 -14.30 -13.03
C PRO A 372 -11.97 -15.33 -13.90
N ASP A 373 -12.25 -15.01 -15.15
CA ASP A 373 -12.91 -15.94 -16.08
C ASP A 373 -11.92 -16.94 -16.66
N LYS A 374 -10.67 -16.50 -16.88
CA LYS A 374 -9.59 -17.33 -17.43
C LYS A 374 -8.67 -17.88 -16.37
N PHE A 375 -8.40 -17.11 -15.32
CA PHE A 375 -7.50 -17.50 -14.26
C PHE A 375 -8.16 -17.37 -12.89
N LYS A 376 -8.84 -18.42 -12.47
CA LYS A 376 -9.49 -18.47 -11.15
C LYS A 376 -8.49 -18.82 -10.08
N TYR A 377 -8.46 -18.02 -9.04
CA TYR A 377 -7.81 -18.38 -7.77
C TYR A 377 -8.56 -17.81 -6.59
N LYS A 378 -8.44 -18.48 -5.45
CA LYS A 378 -9.00 -18.05 -4.18
C LYS A 378 -7.93 -18.15 -3.11
N ILE A 379 -7.69 -17.04 -2.42
CA ILE A 379 -6.80 -17.03 -1.27
C ILE A 379 -7.66 -16.78 -0.03
N THR A 380 -7.50 -17.64 0.98
CA THR A 380 -8.10 -17.46 2.29
C THR A 380 -7.01 -17.32 3.34
N ALA A 381 -7.31 -16.56 4.39
CA ALA A 381 -6.44 -16.41 5.54
C ALA A 381 -7.24 -16.61 6.83
N ARG A 382 -6.64 -17.33 7.78
CA ARG A 382 -7.22 -17.59 9.09
C ARG A 382 -6.15 -17.45 10.17
N GLU A 383 -6.45 -16.71 11.21
CA GLU A 383 -5.63 -16.66 12.41
C GLU A 383 -5.85 -17.90 13.25
N LEU A 384 -4.79 -18.52 13.73
CA LEU A 384 -4.86 -19.58 14.73
C LEU A 384 -4.92 -18.94 16.12
N SER A 385 -5.94 -19.32 16.89
CA SER A 385 -5.95 -19.00 18.33
C SER A 385 -4.71 -19.60 19.00
N ALA A 386 -4.07 -18.81 19.85
CA ALA A 386 -2.95 -19.24 20.68
C ALA A 386 -3.39 -20.33 21.67
#